data_a1e7f93e5aa207177d5cdbefae3c5b71
#
_entry.id   a1e7f93e5aa207177d5cdbefae3c5b71
#
_cell.length_a   1.000
_cell.length_b   1.000
_cell.length_c   1.000
_cell.angle_alpha   90.00
_cell.angle_beta   90.00
_cell.angle_gamma   90.00
#
_symmetry.space_group_name_H-M   'P 1'
#
loop_
_entity.id
_entity.type
_entity.pdbx_description
1 polymer ?
#
loop_
_entity_poly.entity_id
_entity_poly.type
_entity_poly.pdbx_seq_one_letter_code
_entity_poly.pdbx_strand_id
1 'polypeptide(L)'
;MTEKITKKADFVDNEDGTVSDVTNQVMWVKNDTWIELGRLVTWHESQSYAKEMNEKKFAGYSNWRVPTASEAKFLFDEEHTNTDVEGGEVHLNPVFPSGCGFSTWTSETRGAKAAMGYDLRSAYEYWLAKENEGFPSAVRLVRQLKSESATVDGEPRFVNNGDGTVTDNETQLMWKESDSYLELDKWVSWQEAKNYILGLNQHQYAGFIDWRMPTRKEVQTIFDPGNPVTDKYGDTILLAPEFPPGAGQTCWTKTLHKTDKALVIRFQFYNGDFKWHQNGLRSHGVRAVRAIKK
;
A
#
# COMPACT_ATOMS: atom_id res chain seq x y z
N MET A 1 11.64 -12.05 -19.29
CA MET A 1 11.48 -12.37 -17.86
C MET A 1 12.69 -11.79 -17.15
N THR A 2 12.57 -10.64 -16.54
CA THR A 2 13.59 -10.06 -15.66
C THR A 2 13.10 -10.38 -14.26
N GLU A 3 13.72 -11.40 -13.63
CA GLU A 3 13.59 -11.64 -12.20
C GLU A 3 13.88 -10.32 -11.48
N LYS A 4 12.91 -9.79 -10.75
CA LYS A 4 13.21 -8.86 -9.67
C LYS A 4 14.00 -9.66 -8.65
N ILE A 5 15.30 -9.46 -8.61
CA ILE A 5 16.15 -9.90 -7.50
C ILE A 5 15.55 -9.19 -6.28
N THR A 6 14.76 -9.89 -5.49
CA THR A 6 14.40 -9.45 -4.15
C THR A 6 15.72 -9.35 -3.39
N LYS A 7 16.11 -8.15 -3.00
CA LYS A 7 17.29 -7.98 -2.15
C LYS A 7 17.01 -8.71 -0.85
N LYS A 8 17.96 -9.56 -0.41
CA LYS A 8 17.86 -10.25 0.86
C LYS A 8 17.65 -9.24 1.99
N ALA A 9 16.71 -9.53 2.86
CA ALA A 9 16.42 -8.69 4.03
C ALA A 9 17.66 -8.64 4.97
N ASP A 10 17.93 -7.45 5.51
CA ASP A 10 18.97 -7.21 6.51
C ASP A 10 18.29 -6.74 7.80
N PHE A 11 18.08 -7.68 8.72
CA PHE A 11 17.30 -7.48 9.94
C PHE A 11 18.18 -7.05 11.11
N VAL A 12 17.79 -5.96 11.75
CA VAL A 12 18.42 -5.41 12.97
C VAL A 12 17.38 -5.35 14.08
N ASP A 13 17.67 -5.98 15.23
CA ASP A 13 16.86 -5.85 16.46
C ASP A 13 17.05 -4.46 17.07
N ASN A 14 15.99 -3.70 17.22
CA ASN A 14 16.04 -2.36 17.80
C ASN A 14 15.95 -2.37 19.34
N GLU A 15 15.80 -3.54 19.97
CA GLU A 15 15.71 -3.72 21.44
C GLU A 15 14.48 -3.02 22.11
N ASP A 16 13.55 -2.54 21.29
CA ASP A 16 12.33 -1.85 21.74
C ASP A 16 11.04 -2.61 21.37
N GLY A 17 11.17 -3.88 20.98
CA GLY A 17 10.08 -4.71 20.48
C GLY A 17 9.87 -4.60 18.98
N THR A 18 10.80 -3.98 18.26
CA THR A 18 10.78 -3.85 16.80
C THR A 18 12.04 -4.41 16.14
N VAL A 19 11.92 -4.74 14.86
CA VAL A 19 13.03 -5.21 14.01
C VAL A 19 13.05 -4.38 12.73
N SER A 20 14.16 -3.74 12.43
CA SER A 20 14.36 -3.01 11.18
C SER A 20 14.86 -3.92 10.07
N ASP A 21 14.21 -3.90 8.91
CA ASP A 21 14.74 -4.41 7.65
C ASP A 21 15.35 -3.24 6.88
N VAL A 22 16.67 -3.09 7.01
CA VAL A 22 17.39 -1.95 6.44
C VAL A 22 17.42 -2.01 4.91
N THR A 23 17.44 -3.20 4.34
CA THR A 23 17.45 -3.40 2.88
C THR A 23 16.13 -2.98 2.24
N ASN A 24 15.01 -3.39 2.82
CA ASN A 24 13.67 -3.13 2.29
C ASN A 24 13.02 -1.87 2.87
N GLN A 25 13.74 -1.17 3.77
CA GLN A 25 13.31 0.09 4.38
C GLN A 25 11.98 -0.02 5.14
N VAL A 26 11.77 -1.14 5.83
CA VAL A 26 10.59 -1.37 6.67
C VAL A 26 11.01 -1.74 8.10
N MET A 27 10.11 -1.51 9.04
CA MET A 27 10.25 -1.92 10.43
C MET A 27 9.09 -2.83 10.79
N TRP A 28 9.40 -3.95 11.42
CA TRP A 28 8.45 -4.97 11.84
C TRP A 28 8.22 -4.90 13.35
N VAL A 29 7.01 -5.19 13.79
CA VAL A 29 6.78 -5.59 15.20
C VAL A 29 7.44 -6.94 15.39
N LYS A 30 8.30 -7.06 16.44
CA LYS A 30 9.11 -8.26 16.67
C LYS A 30 8.25 -9.48 16.97
N ASN A 31 7.21 -9.31 17.78
CA ASN A 31 6.24 -10.34 18.12
C ASN A 31 5.03 -10.27 17.16
N ASP A 32 4.55 -11.38 16.68
CA ASP A 32 3.28 -11.45 15.98
C ASP A 32 2.10 -11.61 16.96
N THR A 33 0.88 -11.61 16.44
CA THR A 33 -0.32 -11.74 17.28
C THR A 33 -0.42 -13.08 17.99
N TRP A 34 0.20 -14.15 17.50
CA TRP A 34 0.24 -15.40 18.26
C TRP A 34 1.01 -15.23 19.56
N ILE A 35 2.20 -14.65 19.50
CA ILE A 35 3.05 -14.44 20.69
C ILE A 35 2.39 -13.44 21.64
N GLU A 36 1.79 -12.37 21.14
CA GLU A 36 1.20 -11.31 21.96
C GLU A 36 -0.16 -11.69 22.57
N LEU A 37 -1.01 -12.40 21.80
CA LEU A 37 -2.40 -12.68 22.18
C LEU A 37 -2.64 -14.16 22.55
N GLY A 38 -1.68 -15.06 22.28
CA GLY A 38 -1.82 -16.49 22.48
C GLY A 38 -2.83 -17.16 21.54
N ARG A 39 -3.19 -16.51 20.43
CA ARG A 39 -4.15 -17.02 19.45
C ARG A 39 -3.91 -16.47 18.04
N LEU A 40 -4.36 -17.19 17.05
CA LEU A 40 -4.52 -16.69 15.67
C LEU A 40 -5.71 -15.73 15.60
N VAL A 41 -5.72 -14.88 14.61
CA VAL A 41 -6.71 -13.81 14.42
C VAL A 41 -7.36 -13.88 13.04
N THR A 42 -8.59 -13.40 12.91
CA THR A 42 -9.23 -13.14 11.61
C THR A 42 -8.58 -11.93 10.93
N TRP A 43 -8.84 -11.75 9.63
CA TRP A 43 -8.31 -10.57 8.93
C TRP A 43 -8.85 -9.26 9.52
N HIS A 44 -10.11 -9.20 9.93
CA HIS A 44 -10.68 -8.02 10.57
C HIS A 44 -10.04 -7.72 11.93
N GLU A 45 -9.75 -8.75 12.71
CA GLU A 45 -9.03 -8.60 13.97
C GLU A 45 -7.59 -8.11 13.75
N SER A 46 -6.93 -8.51 12.65
CA SER A 46 -5.59 -8.00 12.31
C SER A 46 -5.59 -6.49 12.04
N GLN A 47 -6.64 -5.96 11.40
CA GLN A 47 -6.81 -4.52 11.19
C GLN A 47 -7.08 -3.80 12.52
N SER A 48 -7.91 -4.38 13.37
CA SER A 48 -8.21 -3.85 14.71
C SER A 48 -6.96 -3.82 15.60
N TYR A 49 -6.12 -4.86 15.51
CA TYR A 49 -4.85 -4.92 16.22
C TYR A 49 -3.87 -3.83 15.76
N ALA A 50 -3.78 -3.58 14.45
CA ALA A 50 -2.97 -2.48 13.93
C ALA A 50 -3.44 -1.12 14.47
N LYS A 51 -4.77 -0.89 14.52
CA LYS A 51 -5.35 0.32 15.11
C LYS A 51 -4.99 0.47 16.59
N GLU A 52 -5.13 -0.60 17.37
CA GLU A 52 -4.77 -0.61 18.80
C GLU A 52 -3.30 -0.28 19.04
N MET A 53 -2.38 -0.84 18.24
CA MET A 53 -0.95 -0.56 18.31
C MET A 53 -0.63 0.90 17.99
N ASN A 54 -1.38 1.51 17.06
CA ASN A 54 -1.26 2.93 16.71
C ASN A 54 -1.79 3.84 17.82
N GLU A 55 -2.93 3.51 18.43
CA GLU A 55 -3.48 4.24 19.57
C GLU A 55 -2.53 4.23 20.78
N LYS A 56 -1.88 3.08 21.05
CA LYS A 56 -0.88 2.92 22.09
C LYS A 56 0.47 3.56 21.75
N LYS A 57 0.66 4.01 20.51
CA LYS A 57 1.96 4.49 19.99
C LYS A 57 3.09 3.50 20.28
N PHE A 58 2.89 2.23 19.94
CA PHE A 58 3.86 1.18 20.18
C PHE A 58 5.24 1.52 19.63
N ALA A 59 6.29 1.38 20.43
CA ALA A 59 7.67 1.81 20.16
C ALA A 59 7.79 3.29 19.72
N GLY A 60 6.82 4.14 20.11
CA GLY A 60 6.77 5.57 19.76
C GLY A 60 6.10 5.87 18.42
N TYR A 61 5.57 4.87 17.71
CA TYR A 61 5.00 5.04 16.35
C TYR A 61 3.48 4.82 16.31
N SER A 62 2.81 5.54 15.40
CA SER A 62 1.35 5.50 15.19
C SER A 62 0.94 5.15 13.76
N ASN A 63 1.82 4.51 13.01
CA ASN A 63 1.61 4.12 11.61
C ASN A 63 1.89 2.64 11.33
N TRP A 64 1.63 1.78 12.31
CA TRP A 64 1.64 0.33 12.18
C TRP A 64 0.48 -0.14 11.30
N ARG A 65 0.73 -1.12 10.46
CA ARG A 65 -0.27 -1.69 9.55
C ARG A 65 -0.01 -3.16 9.25
N VAL A 66 -1.00 -3.82 8.71
CA VAL A 66 -0.86 -5.15 8.11
C VAL A 66 0.07 -5.06 6.90
N PRO A 67 1.03 -5.98 6.71
CA PRO A 67 1.95 -5.96 5.59
C PRO A 67 1.25 -6.19 4.25
N THR A 68 1.79 -5.65 3.16
CA THR A 68 1.44 -6.10 1.81
C THR A 68 2.00 -7.50 1.56
N ALA A 69 1.46 -8.22 0.55
CA ALA A 69 2.00 -9.52 0.14
C ALA A 69 3.48 -9.44 -0.27
N SER A 70 3.87 -8.34 -0.92
CA SER A 70 5.27 -8.10 -1.27
C SER A 70 6.16 -7.93 -0.05
N GLU A 71 5.68 -7.28 1.00
CA GLU A 71 6.41 -7.13 2.26
C GLU A 71 6.43 -8.43 3.07
N ALA A 72 5.33 -9.17 3.11
CA ALA A 72 5.30 -10.47 3.80
C ALA A 72 6.38 -11.43 3.27
N LYS A 73 6.70 -11.35 1.98
CA LYS A 73 7.81 -12.12 1.36
C LYS A 73 9.18 -11.74 1.90
N PHE A 74 9.39 -10.54 2.43
CA PHE A 74 10.66 -10.16 3.05
C PHE A 74 10.93 -10.92 4.35
N LEU A 75 9.89 -11.45 5.00
CA LEU A 75 10.03 -12.28 6.18
C LEU A 75 10.54 -13.69 5.88
N PHE A 76 10.29 -14.19 4.65
CA PHE A 76 10.71 -15.53 4.24
C PHE A 76 12.22 -15.56 4.01
N ASP A 77 12.93 -16.33 4.79
CA ASP A 77 14.39 -16.45 4.76
C ASP A 77 14.81 -17.91 4.49
N GLU A 78 15.19 -18.22 3.26
CA GLU A 78 15.58 -19.58 2.85
C GLU A 78 16.84 -20.09 3.58
N GLU A 79 17.65 -19.21 4.15
CA GLU A 79 18.91 -19.56 4.81
C GLU A 79 18.76 -19.80 6.31
N HIS A 80 17.64 -19.36 6.89
CA HIS A 80 17.38 -19.50 8.30
C HIS A 80 16.06 -20.20 8.55
N THR A 81 16.03 -20.98 9.61
CA THR A 81 14.83 -21.61 10.10
C THR A 81 14.55 -21.20 11.53
N ASN A 82 13.30 -21.17 11.88
CA ASN A 82 12.78 -20.90 13.23
C ASN A 82 11.67 -21.91 13.52
N THR A 83 11.12 -21.92 14.72
CA THR A 83 10.06 -22.83 15.11
C THR A 83 8.77 -22.07 15.27
N ASP A 84 7.69 -22.58 14.68
CA ASP A 84 6.34 -22.03 14.85
C ASP A 84 5.64 -22.57 16.12
N VAL A 85 4.42 -22.10 16.32
CA VAL A 85 3.58 -22.46 17.48
C VAL A 85 3.23 -23.94 17.57
N GLU A 86 3.21 -24.66 16.46
CA GLU A 86 2.92 -26.10 16.41
C GLU A 86 4.19 -26.96 16.54
N GLY A 87 5.36 -26.32 16.68
CA GLY A 87 6.66 -26.99 16.71
C GLY A 87 7.18 -27.33 15.30
N GLY A 88 6.51 -26.82 14.26
CA GLY A 88 6.92 -26.95 12.85
C GLY A 88 8.02 -25.95 12.48
N GLU A 89 8.75 -26.25 11.41
CA GLU A 89 9.78 -25.37 10.86
C GLU A 89 9.13 -24.26 10.03
N VAL A 90 9.56 -23.01 10.26
CA VAL A 90 9.26 -21.85 9.46
C VAL A 90 10.55 -21.19 8.96
N HIS A 91 10.53 -20.68 7.75
CA HIS A 91 11.64 -19.95 7.14
C HIS A 91 11.61 -18.48 7.58
N LEU A 92 12.04 -18.23 8.81
CA LEU A 92 12.01 -16.91 9.45
C LEU A 92 13.35 -16.66 10.14
N ASN A 93 13.90 -15.45 9.97
CA ASN A 93 15.16 -15.07 10.59
C ASN A 93 15.10 -15.19 12.13
N PRO A 94 16.14 -15.74 12.80
CA PRO A 94 16.18 -15.91 14.25
C PRO A 94 16.12 -14.62 15.08
N VAL A 95 16.22 -13.44 14.45
CA VAL A 95 15.97 -12.16 15.13
C VAL A 95 14.52 -12.08 15.65
N PHE A 96 13.59 -12.77 14.97
CA PHE A 96 12.22 -12.96 15.43
C PHE A 96 12.13 -14.14 16.40
N PRO A 97 11.25 -14.08 17.42
CA PRO A 97 11.15 -15.12 18.43
C PRO A 97 10.60 -16.43 17.86
N SER A 98 11.02 -17.55 18.45
CA SER A 98 10.46 -18.88 18.22
C SER A 98 9.05 -18.99 18.79
N GLY A 99 8.26 -19.95 18.31
CA GLY A 99 6.87 -20.15 18.72
C GLY A 99 5.91 -19.15 18.11
N CYS A 100 6.28 -18.50 17.01
CA CYS A 100 5.44 -17.56 16.25
C CYS A 100 4.35 -18.29 15.44
N GLY A 101 3.44 -17.52 14.85
CA GLY A 101 2.53 -18.07 13.83
C GLY A 101 3.28 -18.53 12.58
N PHE A 102 2.81 -19.61 11.97
CA PHE A 102 3.41 -20.14 10.73
C PHE A 102 3.03 -19.32 9.48
N SER A 103 2.14 -18.35 9.61
CA SER A 103 1.66 -17.51 8.52
C SER A 103 1.33 -16.11 8.99
N THR A 104 1.23 -15.16 8.05
CA THR A 104 0.82 -13.79 8.34
C THR A 104 -0.27 -13.31 7.37
N TRP A 105 -1.28 -12.61 7.89
CA TRP A 105 -2.21 -11.86 7.06
C TRP A 105 -1.50 -10.77 6.27
N THR A 106 -2.02 -10.49 5.08
CA THR A 106 -1.58 -9.36 4.25
C THR A 106 -2.73 -8.37 4.02
N SER A 107 -2.41 -7.19 3.52
CA SER A 107 -3.40 -6.14 3.25
C SER A 107 -4.23 -6.41 1.99
N GLU A 108 -3.83 -7.37 1.14
CA GLU A 108 -4.52 -7.69 -0.10
C GLU A 108 -5.88 -8.31 0.15
N THR A 109 -6.87 -7.79 -0.55
CA THR A 109 -8.25 -8.26 -0.48
C THR A 109 -8.80 -8.61 -1.86
N ARG A 110 -9.76 -9.53 -1.89
CA ARG A 110 -10.51 -9.87 -3.10
C ARG A 110 -12.00 -9.68 -2.83
N GLY A 111 -12.47 -8.47 -3.15
CA GLY A 111 -13.81 -8.01 -2.78
C GLY A 111 -14.02 -7.95 -1.27
N ALA A 112 -15.27 -7.87 -0.85
CA ALA A 112 -15.62 -7.72 0.57
C ALA A 112 -15.30 -8.95 1.45
N LYS A 113 -15.14 -10.14 0.86
CA LYS A 113 -15.18 -11.39 1.63
C LYS A 113 -13.84 -12.11 1.80
N ALA A 114 -12.84 -11.86 0.97
CA ALA A 114 -11.59 -12.62 0.99
C ALA A 114 -10.38 -11.72 1.22
N ALA A 115 -9.40 -12.24 1.95
CA ALA A 115 -8.10 -11.62 2.16
C ALA A 115 -6.99 -12.64 1.92
N MET A 116 -5.79 -12.15 1.65
CA MET A 116 -4.62 -12.98 1.40
C MET A 116 -3.82 -13.19 2.68
N GLY A 117 -3.39 -14.44 2.90
CA GLY A 117 -2.35 -14.80 3.85
C GLY A 117 -1.08 -15.25 3.12
N TYR A 118 0.03 -15.17 3.82
CA TYR A 118 1.33 -15.65 3.35
C TYR A 118 1.88 -16.68 4.33
N ASP A 119 2.19 -17.87 3.84
CA ASP A 119 2.70 -19.01 4.61
C ASP A 119 4.24 -18.98 4.66
N LEU A 120 4.80 -18.94 5.87
CA LEU A 120 6.24 -18.89 6.14
C LEU A 120 6.90 -20.27 6.13
N ARG A 121 6.14 -21.37 6.05
CA ARG A 121 6.67 -22.73 5.89
C ARG A 121 7.00 -23.04 4.41
N SER A 122 6.22 -22.47 3.48
CA SER A 122 6.25 -22.88 2.06
C SER A 122 6.33 -21.72 1.06
N ALA A 123 6.45 -20.48 1.51
CA ALA A 123 6.41 -19.26 0.68
C ALA A 123 5.14 -19.16 -0.19
N TYR A 124 4.02 -19.69 0.29
CA TYR A 124 2.79 -19.79 -0.47
C TYR A 124 1.79 -18.69 -0.11
N GLU A 125 1.22 -18.05 -1.13
CA GLU A 125 0.12 -17.11 -1.00
C GLU A 125 -1.21 -17.85 -1.10
N TYR A 126 -2.13 -17.61 -0.17
CA TYR A 126 -3.45 -18.22 -0.17
C TYR A 126 -4.55 -17.19 0.11
N TRP A 127 -5.76 -17.48 -0.36
CA TRP A 127 -6.94 -16.65 -0.14
C TRP A 127 -7.89 -17.33 0.83
N LEU A 128 -8.29 -16.63 1.89
CA LEU A 128 -9.24 -17.08 2.88
C LEU A 128 -10.36 -16.06 3.06
N ALA A 129 -11.48 -16.51 3.60
CA ALA A 129 -12.53 -15.60 4.03
C ALA A 129 -12.04 -14.71 5.17
N LYS A 130 -12.32 -13.39 5.11
CA LYS A 130 -11.89 -12.40 6.12
C LYS A 130 -12.39 -12.72 7.54
N GLU A 131 -13.55 -13.38 7.64
CA GLU A 131 -14.23 -13.73 8.89
C GLU A 131 -14.08 -15.22 9.22
N ASN A 132 -13.18 -15.94 8.55
CA ASN A 132 -13.07 -17.37 8.72
C ASN A 132 -12.34 -17.72 10.03
N GLU A 133 -13.11 -18.03 11.07
CA GLU A 133 -12.58 -18.51 12.34
C GLU A 133 -11.96 -19.93 12.24
N GLY A 134 -12.27 -20.67 11.17
CA GLY A 134 -11.76 -22.04 10.96
C GLY A 134 -10.31 -22.11 10.45
N PHE A 135 -9.82 -21.04 9.84
CA PHE A 135 -8.44 -20.94 9.35
C PHE A 135 -7.87 -19.53 9.60
N PRO A 136 -7.77 -19.14 10.87
CA PRO A 136 -7.17 -17.87 11.24
C PRO A 136 -5.66 -17.93 10.96
N SER A 137 -5.03 -16.74 10.83
CA SER A 137 -3.59 -16.59 10.69
C SER A 137 -3.05 -15.67 11.78
N ALA A 138 -1.78 -15.65 12.00
CA ALA A 138 -1.17 -14.57 12.76
C ALA A 138 -1.11 -13.29 11.90
N VAL A 139 -0.76 -12.17 12.51
CA VAL A 139 -0.30 -10.99 11.81
C VAL A 139 0.96 -10.44 12.47
N ARG A 140 1.96 -10.15 11.66
CA ARG A 140 3.13 -9.38 12.06
C ARG A 140 3.02 -8.00 11.43
N LEU A 141 2.82 -6.98 12.23
CA LEU A 141 2.64 -5.62 11.74
C LEU A 141 3.95 -5.05 11.22
N VAL A 142 3.83 -4.14 10.29
CA VAL A 142 4.93 -3.46 9.62
C VAL A 142 4.67 -1.96 9.52
N ARG A 143 5.73 -1.17 9.44
CA ARG A 143 5.71 0.24 9.06
C ARG A 143 6.92 0.57 8.18
N GLN A 144 6.88 1.68 7.45
CA GLN A 144 8.07 2.17 6.75
C GLN A 144 9.10 2.73 7.76
N LEU A 145 10.39 2.45 7.56
CA LEU A 145 11.47 3.03 8.37
C LEU A 145 11.54 4.56 8.22
N LYS A 146 11.21 5.07 7.02
CA LYS A 146 11.08 6.50 6.74
C LYS A 146 9.61 6.82 6.52
N SER A 147 8.87 7.08 7.60
CA SER A 147 7.53 7.63 7.54
C SER A 147 7.20 8.40 8.81
N GLU A 148 8.00 9.35 9.11
CA GLU A 148 7.50 10.67 9.51
C GLU A 148 7.49 11.45 8.21
N SER A 149 6.45 12.25 7.97
CA SER A 149 6.28 13.03 6.74
C SER A 149 7.63 13.43 6.18
N ALA A 150 8.06 12.81 5.06
CA ALA A 150 9.36 13.08 4.50
C ALA A 150 9.45 14.60 4.37
N THR A 151 10.30 15.23 5.16
CA THR A 151 10.52 16.67 5.06
C THR A 151 11.53 16.89 3.95
N VAL A 152 11.19 17.75 3.02
CA VAL A 152 12.11 18.28 2.03
C VAL A 152 12.51 19.66 2.54
N ASP A 153 13.78 19.85 2.87
CA ASP A 153 14.29 21.11 3.46
C ASP A 153 13.58 21.55 4.77
N GLY A 154 13.08 20.58 5.56
CA GLY A 154 12.37 20.84 6.83
C GLY A 154 10.86 21.04 6.68
N GLU A 155 10.33 21.08 5.46
CA GLU A 155 8.89 21.17 5.17
C GLU A 155 8.28 19.77 4.87
N PRO A 156 7.00 19.53 5.18
CA PRO A 156 6.33 18.28 4.83
C PRO A 156 6.45 18.00 3.32
N ARG A 157 6.67 16.71 2.97
CA ARG A 157 6.71 16.32 1.56
C ARG A 157 5.41 16.66 0.85
N PHE A 158 4.29 16.22 1.41
CA PHE A 158 2.97 16.54 0.90
C PHE A 158 2.35 17.68 1.72
N VAL A 159 1.80 18.67 1.04
CA VAL A 159 1.10 19.82 1.65
C VAL A 159 -0.28 19.94 1.00
N ASN A 160 -1.34 19.78 1.79
CA ASN A 160 -2.68 20.12 1.34
C ASN A 160 -2.83 21.65 1.30
N ASN A 161 -3.09 22.20 0.11
CA ASN A 161 -3.13 23.65 -0.12
C ASN A 161 -4.48 24.28 0.31
N GLY A 162 -5.49 23.46 0.67
CA GLY A 162 -6.82 23.93 1.07
C GLY A 162 -7.70 24.42 -0.09
N ASP A 163 -7.24 24.32 -1.32
CA ASP A 163 -7.93 24.71 -2.55
C ASP A 163 -8.33 23.52 -3.43
N GLY A 164 -8.27 22.30 -2.87
CA GLY A 164 -8.51 21.04 -3.57
C GLY A 164 -7.27 20.50 -4.27
N THR A 165 -6.09 21.00 -3.91
CA THR A 165 -4.82 20.51 -4.44
C THR A 165 -3.85 20.10 -3.33
N VAL A 166 -2.93 19.17 -3.66
CA VAL A 166 -1.85 18.71 -2.79
C VAL A 166 -0.52 18.92 -3.52
N THR A 167 0.39 19.64 -2.88
CA THR A 167 1.76 19.84 -3.36
C THR A 167 2.66 18.70 -2.89
N ASP A 168 3.42 18.08 -3.79
CA ASP A 168 4.52 17.16 -3.49
C ASP A 168 5.85 17.95 -3.63
N ASN A 169 6.42 18.33 -2.50
CA ASN A 169 7.65 19.12 -2.45
C ASN A 169 8.87 18.33 -2.94
N GLU A 170 8.86 17.00 -2.86
CA GLU A 170 9.96 16.17 -3.35
C GLU A 170 10.00 16.11 -4.88
N THR A 171 8.85 15.94 -5.51
CA THR A 171 8.79 15.78 -6.97
C THR A 171 8.47 17.06 -7.71
N GLN A 172 8.16 18.14 -6.99
CA GLN A 172 7.70 19.42 -7.56
C GLN A 172 6.45 19.22 -8.45
N LEU A 173 5.57 18.34 -7.99
CA LEU A 173 4.27 18.10 -8.61
C LEU A 173 3.16 18.65 -7.73
N MET A 174 2.10 19.08 -8.38
CA MET A 174 0.83 19.41 -7.74
C MET A 174 -0.22 18.42 -8.22
N TRP A 175 -0.88 17.80 -7.27
CA TRP A 175 -1.92 16.81 -7.50
C TRP A 175 -3.30 17.39 -7.21
N LYS A 176 -4.28 16.97 -7.97
CA LYS A 176 -5.66 17.18 -7.54
C LYS A 176 -5.95 16.30 -6.33
N GLU A 177 -6.50 16.88 -5.28
CA GLU A 177 -6.77 16.21 -4.02
C GLU A 177 -7.74 15.03 -4.20
N SER A 178 -8.88 15.26 -4.86
CA SER A 178 -9.83 14.21 -5.24
C SER A 178 -9.49 13.58 -6.59
N ASP A 179 -9.80 12.31 -6.76
CA ASP A 179 -9.76 11.66 -8.07
C ASP A 179 -11.13 11.71 -8.78
N SER A 180 -11.16 11.28 -10.04
CA SER A 180 -12.39 11.25 -10.84
C SER A 180 -13.45 10.29 -10.27
N TYR A 181 -13.03 9.26 -9.51
CA TYR A 181 -13.93 8.29 -8.94
C TYR A 181 -14.72 8.89 -7.78
N LEU A 182 -14.05 9.62 -6.89
CA LEU A 182 -14.69 10.36 -5.80
C LEU A 182 -15.70 11.41 -6.31
N GLU A 183 -15.34 12.13 -7.38
CA GLU A 183 -16.18 13.23 -7.86
C GLU A 183 -17.35 12.80 -8.73
N LEU A 184 -17.13 11.76 -9.56
CA LEU A 184 -18.14 11.30 -10.52
C LEU A 184 -18.98 10.13 -9.99
N ASP A 185 -18.57 9.53 -8.87
CA ASP A 185 -19.16 8.33 -8.29
C ASP A 185 -19.22 7.13 -9.25
N LYS A 186 -18.27 7.05 -10.18
CA LYS A 186 -18.20 5.99 -11.19
C LYS A 186 -16.79 5.79 -11.72
N TRP A 187 -16.53 4.57 -12.18
CA TRP A 187 -15.35 4.26 -12.99
C TRP A 187 -15.44 4.89 -14.37
N VAL A 188 -14.31 5.28 -14.93
CA VAL A 188 -14.20 5.90 -16.25
C VAL A 188 -13.33 5.07 -17.18
N SER A 189 -13.60 5.14 -18.49
CA SER A 189 -12.66 4.70 -19.52
C SER A 189 -11.49 5.68 -19.64
N TRP A 190 -10.42 5.26 -20.31
CA TRP A 190 -9.27 6.14 -20.50
C TRP A 190 -9.61 7.41 -21.32
N GLN A 191 -10.53 7.32 -22.28
CA GLN A 191 -11.01 8.49 -23.00
C GLN A 191 -11.84 9.42 -22.12
N GLU A 192 -12.73 8.86 -21.29
CA GLU A 192 -13.49 9.66 -20.32
C GLU A 192 -12.57 10.31 -19.26
N ALA A 193 -11.49 9.64 -18.86
CA ALA A 193 -10.46 10.20 -17.99
C ALA A 193 -9.77 11.42 -18.63
N LYS A 194 -9.46 11.37 -19.93
CA LYS A 194 -8.93 12.54 -20.67
C LYS A 194 -9.94 13.67 -20.72
N ASN A 195 -11.21 13.37 -20.97
CA ASN A 195 -12.26 14.38 -21.02
C ASN A 195 -12.49 15.03 -19.65
N TYR A 196 -12.40 14.25 -18.57
CA TYR A 196 -12.45 14.78 -17.21
C TYR A 196 -11.31 15.80 -16.96
N ILE A 197 -10.09 15.47 -17.34
CA ILE A 197 -8.94 16.39 -17.20
C ILE A 197 -9.07 17.61 -18.09
N LEU A 198 -9.59 17.44 -19.31
CA LEU A 198 -9.88 18.57 -20.18
C LEU A 198 -10.88 19.52 -19.53
N GLY A 199 -11.91 18.99 -18.86
CA GLY A 199 -12.88 19.78 -18.10
C GLY A 199 -12.21 20.57 -16.97
N LEU A 200 -11.26 20.00 -16.24
CA LEU A 200 -10.50 20.72 -15.19
C LEU A 200 -9.78 21.94 -15.77
N ASN A 201 -9.16 21.78 -16.95
CA ASN A 201 -8.44 22.87 -17.62
C ASN A 201 -9.40 23.94 -18.17
N GLN A 202 -10.55 23.55 -18.74
CA GLN A 202 -11.56 24.48 -19.23
C GLN A 202 -12.17 25.33 -18.09
N HIS A 203 -12.35 24.74 -16.92
CA HIS A 203 -12.88 25.44 -15.74
C HIS A 203 -11.78 26.09 -14.87
N GLN A 204 -10.53 26.04 -15.31
CA GLN A 204 -9.37 26.58 -14.58
C GLN A 204 -9.33 26.12 -13.12
N TYR A 205 -9.47 24.80 -12.92
CA TYR A 205 -9.51 24.21 -11.57
C TYR A 205 -8.32 24.66 -10.72
N ALA A 206 -8.58 25.16 -9.54
CA ALA A 206 -7.62 25.80 -8.64
C ALA A 206 -6.75 26.90 -9.34
N GLY A 207 -7.31 27.57 -10.36
CA GLY A 207 -6.60 28.61 -11.12
C GLY A 207 -5.64 28.11 -12.19
N PHE A 208 -5.61 26.81 -12.50
CA PHE A 208 -4.65 26.23 -13.45
C PHE A 208 -5.34 25.63 -14.68
N ILE A 209 -4.61 25.64 -15.82
CA ILE A 209 -5.07 25.16 -17.14
C ILE A 209 -4.16 24.07 -17.72
N ASP A 210 -3.22 23.55 -16.95
CA ASP A 210 -2.19 22.60 -17.38
C ASP A 210 -2.27 21.24 -16.65
N TRP A 211 -3.45 20.91 -16.14
CA TRP A 211 -3.74 19.58 -15.57
C TRP A 211 -3.60 18.49 -16.63
N ARG A 212 -3.05 17.36 -16.24
CA ARG A 212 -2.82 16.22 -17.14
C ARG A 212 -2.92 14.90 -16.41
N MET A 213 -2.99 13.81 -17.17
CA MET A 213 -2.86 12.47 -16.62
C MET A 213 -1.44 12.24 -16.11
N PRO A 214 -1.29 11.48 -15.00
CA PRO A 214 0.03 11.13 -14.49
C PRO A 214 0.77 10.17 -15.43
N THR A 215 2.08 10.24 -15.41
CA THR A 215 2.94 9.17 -15.91
C THR A 215 2.94 7.99 -14.94
N ARG A 216 3.47 6.84 -15.38
CA ARG A 216 3.72 5.69 -14.52
C ARG A 216 4.58 6.04 -13.28
N LYS A 217 5.66 6.82 -13.49
CA LYS A 217 6.54 7.21 -12.38
C LYS A 217 5.87 8.17 -11.40
N GLU A 218 5.09 9.11 -11.92
CA GLU A 218 4.43 10.11 -11.08
C GLU A 218 3.34 9.48 -10.20
N VAL A 219 2.45 8.64 -10.73
CA VAL A 219 1.40 8.04 -9.92
C VAL A 219 1.94 7.16 -8.79
N GLN A 220 3.14 6.60 -8.96
CA GLN A 220 3.81 5.81 -7.94
C GLN A 220 4.28 6.67 -6.75
N THR A 221 4.50 7.96 -6.94
CA THR A 221 5.00 8.86 -5.87
C THR A 221 3.99 9.13 -4.77
N ILE A 222 2.69 8.99 -5.06
CA ILE A 222 1.60 9.15 -4.08
C ILE A 222 1.15 7.83 -3.47
N PHE A 223 1.75 6.71 -3.86
CA PHE A 223 1.56 5.41 -3.22
C PHE A 223 2.33 5.37 -1.92
N ASP A 224 1.62 5.20 -0.81
CA ASP A 224 2.21 5.15 0.52
C ASP A 224 1.79 3.86 1.24
N PRO A 225 2.65 2.83 1.24
CA PRO A 225 2.41 1.60 1.99
C PRO A 225 2.26 1.83 3.50
N GLY A 226 2.81 2.93 4.02
CA GLY A 226 2.73 3.31 5.44
C GLY A 226 1.39 3.87 5.86
N ASN A 227 0.52 4.24 4.89
CA ASN A 227 -0.76 4.88 5.19
C ASN A 227 -1.94 4.16 4.52
N PRO A 228 -2.46 3.09 5.13
CA PRO A 228 -3.67 2.45 4.65
C PRO A 228 -4.89 3.37 4.87
N VAL A 229 -5.59 3.66 3.79
CA VAL A 229 -6.90 4.31 3.81
C VAL A 229 -7.93 3.40 3.16
N THR A 230 -9.21 3.65 3.36
CA THR A 230 -10.28 2.87 2.73
C THR A 230 -10.77 3.53 1.46
N ASP A 231 -11.04 2.74 0.44
CA ASP A 231 -11.87 3.16 -0.68
C ASP A 231 -13.35 3.26 -0.26
N LYS A 232 -14.23 3.63 -1.18
CA LYS A 232 -15.66 3.75 -0.84
C LYS A 232 -16.37 2.41 -0.57
N TYR A 233 -15.75 1.27 -0.89
CA TYR A 233 -16.29 -0.06 -0.61
C TYR A 233 -15.73 -0.66 0.68
N GLY A 234 -14.86 0.07 1.38
CA GLY A 234 -14.19 -0.39 2.58
C GLY A 234 -12.96 -1.26 2.31
N ASP A 235 -12.53 -1.37 1.05
CA ASP A 235 -11.28 -2.06 0.70
C ASP A 235 -10.08 -1.16 0.97
N THR A 236 -8.98 -1.77 1.42
CA THR A 236 -7.75 -1.03 1.72
C THR A 236 -7.05 -0.56 0.45
N ILE A 237 -6.70 0.71 0.40
CA ILE A 237 -5.77 1.31 -0.56
C ILE A 237 -4.64 2.03 0.19
N LEU A 238 -3.48 2.13 -0.45
CA LEU A 238 -2.25 2.64 0.12
C LEU A 238 -1.92 3.98 -0.57
N LEU A 239 -2.35 5.07 0.05
CA LEU A 239 -2.30 6.40 -0.52
C LEU A 239 -1.79 7.39 0.52
N ALA A 240 -0.98 8.37 0.11
CA ALA A 240 -0.45 9.39 1.02
C ALA A 240 -1.59 10.09 1.80
N PRO A 241 -1.36 10.43 3.10
CA PRO A 241 -2.42 10.82 4.04
C PRO A 241 -3.13 12.14 3.68
N GLU A 242 -2.51 12.97 2.85
CA GLU A 242 -3.08 14.24 2.40
C GLU A 242 -4.19 14.07 1.35
N PHE A 243 -4.36 12.84 0.85
CA PHE A 243 -5.45 12.52 -0.08
C PHE A 243 -6.64 11.92 0.66
N PRO A 244 -7.88 12.32 0.32
CA PRO A 244 -9.06 11.86 1.04
C PRO A 244 -9.31 10.36 0.87
N PRO A 245 -9.89 9.70 1.89
CA PRO A 245 -10.39 8.32 1.75
C PRO A 245 -11.52 8.24 0.72
N GLY A 246 -11.84 7.02 0.28
CA GLY A 246 -12.89 6.79 -0.71
C GLY A 246 -12.40 6.87 -2.16
N ALA A 247 -11.14 7.20 -2.40
CA ALA A 247 -10.55 7.25 -3.75
C ALA A 247 -10.61 5.89 -4.46
N GLY A 248 -10.49 5.91 -5.79
CA GLY A 248 -10.48 4.69 -6.58
C GLY A 248 -9.24 3.82 -6.30
N GLN A 249 -9.44 2.51 -6.23
CA GLN A 249 -8.36 1.52 -6.04
C GLN A 249 -7.31 1.55 -7.16
N THR A 250 -7.65 2.11 -8.30
CA THR A 250 -6.81 2.07 -9.49
C THR A 250 -6.86 3.40 -10.24
N CYS A 251 -5.74 3.78 -10.83
CA CYS A 251 -5.58 5.05 -11.55
C CYS A 251 -5.07 4.83 -12.97
N TRP A 252 -5.76 5.42 -13.96
CA TRP A 252 -5.24 5.53 -15.33
C TRP A 252 -3.98 6.37 -15.38
N THR A 253 -3.04 5.96 -16.25
CA THR A 253 -1.87 6.75 -16.58
C THR A 253 -1.89 7.19 -18.05
N LYS A 254 -1.03 8.11 -18.44
CA LYS A 254 -0.88 8.51 -19.85
C LYS A 254 -0.12 7.50 -20.70
N THR A 255 0.38 6.39 -20.14
CA THR A 255 1.29 5.46 -20.82
C THR A 255 0.53 4.44 -21.65
N LEU A 256 0.63 4.59 -22.96
CA LEU A 256 0.10 3.67 -23.97
C LEU A 256 1.09 2.53 -24.25
N HIS A 257 0.58 1.35 -24.56
CA HIS A 257 1.41 0.25 -25.05
C HIS A 257 2.05 0.61 -26.40
N LYS A 258 3.28 0.15 -26.64
CA LYS A 258 4.06 0.56 -27.82
C LYS A 258 3.40 0.12 -29.13
N THR A 259 2.91 -1.11 -29.18
CA THR A 259 2.34 -1.72 -30.40
C THR A 259 0.81 -1.79 -30.37
N ASP A 260 0.21 -2.07 -29.24
CA ASP A 260 -1.25 -2.14 -29.09
C ASP A 260 -1.78 -0.88 -28.39
N LYS A 261 -2.24 0.09 -29.16
CA LYS A 261 -2.77 1.36 -28.64
C LYS A 261 -4.10 1.24 -27.89
N ALA A 262 -4.75 0.07 -27.93
CA ALA A 262 -5.91 -0.22 -27.09
C ALA A 262 -5.53 -0.50 -25.63
N LEU A 263 -4.25 -0.77 -25.36
CA LEU A 263 -3.76 -1.04 -24.01
C LEU A 263 -3.11 0.21 -23.38
N VAL A 264 -3.50 0.49 -22.16
CA VAL A 264 -2.96 1.56 -21.30
C VAL A 264 -2.53 0.98 -19.97
N ILE A 265 -1.45 1.49 -19.43
CA ILE A 265 -1.03 1.12 -18.07
C ILE A 265 -1.97 1.80 -17.05
N ARG A 266 -2.45 1.00 -16.10
CA ARG A 266 -3.06 1.46 -14.86
C ARG A 266 -2.16 1.16 -13.66
N PHE A 267 -2.28 1.96 -12.62
CA PHE A 267 -1.65 1.75 -11.31
C PHE A 267 -2.68 1.20 -10.33
N GLN A 268 -2.23 0.35 -9.41
CA GLN A 268 -3.06 -0.27 -8.38
C GLN A 268 -2.61 0.20 -6.99
N PHE A 269 -3.46 1.00 -6.32
CA PHE A 269 -3.15 1.52 -4.99
C PHE A 269 -3.23 0.47 -3.87
N TYR A 270 -3.78 -0.70 -4.12
CA TYR A 270 -3.84 -1.74 -3.10
C TYR A 270 -2.55 -2.59 -2.98
N ASN A 271 -1.64 -2.54 -3.98
CA ASN A 271 -0.40 -3.32 -3.97
C ASN A 271 0.79 -2.65 -4.69
N GLY A 272 0.62 -1.43 -5.22
CA GLY A 272 1.68 -0.71 -5.92
C GLY A 272 2.03 -1.23 -7.32
N ASP A 273 1.28 -2.17 -7.86
CA ASP A 273 1.56 -2.79 -9.15
C ASP A 273 1.03 -2.00 -10.34
N PHE A 274 1.61 -2.29 -11.50
CA PHE A 274 1.15 -1.79 -12.79
C PHE A 274 0.62 -2.93 -13.66
N LYS A 275 -0.54 -2.73 -14.29
CA LYS A 275 -1.07 -3.68 -15.27
C LYS A 275 -1.53 -2.98 -16.54
N TRP A 276 -1.36 -3.65 -17.68
CA TRP A 276 -1.96 -3.26 -18.94
C TRP A 276 -3.45 -3.56 -18.93
N HIS A 277 -4.25 -2.61 -19.39
CA HIS A 277 -5.70 -2.75 -19.43
C HIS A 277 -6.29 -2.11 -20.69
N GLN A 278 -7.44 -2.63 -21.15
CA GLN A 278 -8.16 -2.11 -22.30
C GLN A 278 -8.65 -0.68 -22.04
N ASN A 279 -8.30 0.26 -22.90
CA ASN A 279 -8.58 1.68 -22.73
C ASN A 279 -10.07 2.05 -22.81
N GLY A 280 -10.89 1.21 -23.45
CA GLY A 280 -12.33 1.41 -23.60
C GLY A 280 -13.17 0.99 -22.39
N LEU A 281 -12.60 0.24 -21.44
CA LEU A 281 -13.33 -0.25 -20.27
C LEU A 281 -13.47 0.84 -19.20
N ARG A 282 -14.67 0.98 -18.63
CA ARG A 282 -14.95 1.84 -17.47
C ARG A 282 -14.63 1.08 -16.19
N SER A 283 -13.37 1.10 -15.80
CA SER A 283 -12.89 0.24 -14.71
C SER A 283 -11.87 0.89 -13.78
N HIS A 284 -11.50 2.15 -14.03
CA HIS A 284 -10.49 2.85 -13.22
C HIS A 284 -10.86 4.32 -13.05
N GLY A 285 -10.29 4.94 -12.01
CA GLY A 285 -10.30 6.38 -11.83
C GLY A 285 -9.12 7.06 -12.54
N VAL A 286 -9.02 8.37 -12.41
CA VAL A 286 -7.84 9.16 -12.76
C VAL A 286 -7.67 10.28 -11.74
N ARG A 287 -6.44 10.50 -11.27
CA ARG A 287 -6.05 11.66 -10.48
C ARG A 287 -5.20 12.58 -11.36
N ALA A 288 -5.64 13.82 -11.49
CA ALA A 288 -4.93 14.80 -12.29
C ALA A 288 -3.66 15.30 -11.57
N VAL A 289 -2.64 15.61 -12.35
CA VAL A 289 -1.37 16.14 -11.87
C VAL A 289 -0.88 17.25 -12.80
N ARG A 290 -0.13 18.19 -12.26
CA ARG A 290 0.60 19.21 -13.01
C ARG A 290 2.01 19.42 -12.42
N ALA A 291 2.92 20.00 -13.18
CA ALA A 291 4.20 20.43 -12.66
C ALA A 291 4.06 21.80 -11.98
N ILE A 292 4.73 21.99 -10.84
CA ILE A 292 4.90 23.30 -10.24
C ILE A 292 5.96 24.02 -11.09
N LYS A 293 5.57 25.08 -11.79
CA LYS A 293 6.52 25.89 -12.53
C LYS A 293 7.35 26.69 -11.55
N LYS A 294 8.66 26.56 -11.67
CA LYS A 294 9.60 27.47 -11.02
C LYS A 294 9.53 28.86 -11.66
#